data_ccd8dcdf1999e6db4ca52e1a6b051eca
#
_entry.id   ccd8dcdf1999e6db4ca52e1a6b051eca
#
_cell.length_a   1.000
_cell.length_b   1.000
_cell.length_c   1.000
_cell.angle_alpha   90.00
_cell.angle_beta   90.00
_cell.angle_gamma   90.00
#
_symmetry.space_group_name_H-M   'P 1'
#
loop_
_entity.id
_entity.type
_entity.pdbx_description
1 polymer ?
#
loop_
_entity_poly.entity_id
_entity_poly.type
_entity_poly.pdbx_seq_one_letter_code
_entity_poly.pdbx_strand_id
1 'polypeptide(L)'
;MNPTFQNLMAEATRLTQGGNLQAATAAIQAALSGVAVPMPTAADDVNVIDVEAHEVKREAPGPQKPAQPAQPDNPGPSGEFISGSHTEAAGTRDYKLYIPPASTGQALPLVVMLHGCTQNPDDFAAGTGMNEAALKRGFYVLYPAQTQRANSSRCWNWFKHNHQKRGRGEPALLAGMTRDVMKRYNIDPQRVYVAGLSAGGAMAAILGDAYPDVFAAVGVHSGLPTGSATNVQGALSVMQTGAAARARTMVSPPTIVFHGDQDATVNPANGEQVVAASAGVAKPEMKRARSNNGRDYTQRIYKQDDGRVVSEHWAVHGAGHAWSGGSARGSYTDAKGPDASEEMLRFFFANTLPASH
;
A
#
# COMPACT_ATOMS: atom_id res chain seq x y z
N MET A 1 30.33 18.40 -9.80
CA MET A 1 28.85 18.39 -9.88
C MET A 1 28.41 19.56 -10.75
N ASN A 2 27.46 19.34 -11.64
CA ASN A 2 26.98 20.36 -12.60
C ASN A 2 26.28 21.51 -11.82
N PRO A 3 26.68 22.80 -12.02
CA PRO A 3 26.06 23.94 -11.33
C PRO A 3 24.54 24.03 -11.53
N THR A 4 24.04 23.61 -12.68
CA THR A 4 22.60 23.57 -12.99
C THR A 4 21.85 22.58 -12.10
N PHE A 5 22.42 21.43 -11.80
CA PHE A 5 21.84 20.45 -10.90
C PHE A 5 21.71 21.00 -9.45
N GLN A 6 22.75 21.67 -8.96
CA GLN A 6 22.72 22.26 -7.61
C GLN A 6 21.67 23.36 -7.49
N ASN A 7 21.52 24.19 -8.51
CA ASN A 7 20.51 25.26 -8.53
C ASN A 7 19.09 24.70 -8.56
N LEU A 8 18.81 23.67 -9.36
CA LEU A 8 17.48 23.03 -9.42
C LEU A 8 17.14 22.30 -8.12
N MET A 9 18.11 21.70 -7.44
CA MET A 9 17.88 21.05 -6.13
C MET A 9 17.66 22.07 -5.02
N ALA A 10 18.36 23.23 -5.04
CA ALA A 10 18.09 24.33 -4.12
C ALA A 10 16.69 24.91 -4.31
N GLU A 11 16.26 25.08 -5.56
CA GLU A 11 14.92 25.54 -5.89
C GLU A 11 13.84 24.52 -5.46
N ALA A 12 14.05 23.24 -5.68
CA ALA A 12 13.16 22.19 -5.20
C ALA A 12 13.00 22.25 -3.67
N THR A 13 14.10 22.52 -2.95
CA THR A 13 14.07 22.68 -1.49
C THR A 13 13.24 23.90 -1.08
N ARG A 14 13.42 25.03 -1.77
CA ARG A 14 12.67 26.26 -1.51
C ARG A 14 11.17 26.07 -1.77
N LEU A 15 10.82 25.43 -2.88
CA LEU A 15 9.44 25.13 -3.25
C LEU A 15 8.78 24.17 -2.25
N THR A 16 9.51 23.18 -1.74
CA THR A 16 9.02 22.27 -0.70
C THR A 16 8.75 23.02 0.61
N GLN A 17 9.62 23.92 1.01
CA GLN A 17 9.44 24.76 2.21
C GLN A 17 8.27 25.73 2.05
N GLY A 18 8.01 26.21 0.82
CA GLY A 18 6.85 27.04 0.48
C GLY A 18 5.54 26.27 0.28
N GLY A 19 5.51 24.95 0.50
CA GLY A 19 4.31 24.12 0.37
C GLY A 19 3.90 23.79 -1.07
N ASN A 20 4.66 24.20 -2.08
CA ASN A 20 4.38 23.92 -3.48
C ASN A 20 5.02 22.60 -3.92
N LEU A 21 4.46 21.48 -3.48
CA LEU A 21 5.00 20.15 -3.71
C LEU A 21 5.01 19.74 -5.19
N GLN A 22 4.06 20.23 -5.98
CA GLN A 22 3.98 19.91 -7.40
C GLN A 22 5.13 20.57 -8.19
N ALA A 23 5.40 21.85 -7.91
CA ALA A 23 6.53 22.55 -8.51
C ALA A 23 7.88 22.00 -8.01
N ALA A 24 7.98 21.61 -6.72
CA ALA A 24 9.15 20.95 -6.18
C ALA A 24 9.47 19.63 -6.90
N THR A 25 8.43 18.82 -7.15
CA THR A 25 8.57 17.55 -7.90
C THR A 25 9.03 17.78 -9.33
N ALA A 26 8.47 18.78 -10.01
CA ALA A 26 8.88 19.15 -11.36
C ALA A 26 10.35 19.64 -11.42
N ALA A 27 10.81 20.42 -10.43
CA ALA A 27 12.19 20.87 -10.32
C ALA A 27 13.17 19.70 -10.08
N ILE A 28 12.79 18.72 -9.26
CA ILE A 28 13.57 17.50 -9.04
C ILE A 28 13.68 16.68 -10.32
N GLN A 29 12.57 16.50 -11.04
CA GLN A 29 12.54 15.76 -12.30
C GLN A 29 13.40 16.44 -13.38
N ALA A 30 13.35 17.77 -13.48
CA ALA A 30 14.20 18.55 -14.38
C ALA A 30 15.68 18.42 -14.03
N ALA A 31 16.04 18.42 -12.74
CA ALA A 31 17.41 18.20 -12.27
C ALA A 31 17.94 16.81 -12.67
N LEU A 32 17.09 15.79 -12.60
CA LEU A 32 17.46 14.41 -12.91
C LEU A 32 17.49 14.10 -14.42
N SER A 33 16.64 14.77 -15.23
CA SER A 33 16.56 14.54 -16.69
C SER A 33 17.60 15.31 -17.50
N GLY A 34 18.33 16.24 -16.89
CA GLY A 34 19.35 17.04 -17.60
C GLY A 34 18.80 18.00 -18.65
N VAL A 35 17.49 18.20 -18.72
CA VAL A 35 16.83 19.10 -19.66
C VAL A 35 16.76 20.50 -19.05
N ALA A 36 17.33 21.50 -19.70
CA ALA A 36 17.20 22.90 -19.33
C ALA A 36 15.75 23.35 -19.57
N VAL A 37 14.99 23.58 -18.50
CA VAL A 37 13.67 24.20 -18.57
C VAL A 37 13.87 25.72 -18.52
N PRO A 38 13.23 26.52 -19.41
CA PRO A 38 13.24 27.96 -19.29
C PRO A 38 12.61 28.40 -17.98
N MET A 39 13.34 29.19 -17.18
CA MET A 39 12.81 29.79 -15.97
C MET A 39 11.69 30.77 -16.33
N PRO A 40 10.51 30.73 -15.70
CA PRO A 40 9.58 31.84 -15.79
C PRO A 40 10.18 33.00 -14.98
N THR A 41 10.44 34.10 -15.67
CA THR A 41 10.76 35.38 -15.06
C THR A 41 9.54 35.84 -14.27
N ALA A 42 9.78 36.28 -13.05
CA ALA A 42 8.77 36.91 -12.24
C ALA A 42 8.32 38.22 -12.91
N ALA A 43 7.10 38.25 -13.38
CA ALA A 43 6.36 39.48 -13.67
C ALA A 43 4.86 39.14 -13.59
N ASP A 44 4.27 39.76 -12.59
CA ASP A 44 2.91 40.29 -12.51
C ASP A 44 1.81 39.62 -13.34
N ASP A 45 0.89 38.92 -12.64
CA ASP A 45 -0.52 39.32 -12.65
C ASP A 45 -1.29 38.44 -11.64
N VAL A 46 -1.62 39.09 -10.53
CA VAL A 46 -2.62 38.57 -9.59
C VAL A 46 -3.98 38.83 -10.28
N ASN A 47 -4.51 37.83 -10.96
CA ASN A 47 -5.92 37.86 -11.34
C ASN A 47 -6.77 37.71 -10.08
N VAL A 48 -7.11 38.82 -9.47
CA VAL A 48 -8.16 38.92 -8.46
C VAL A 48 -9.48 38.64 -9.18
N ILE A 49 -10.06 37.49 -8.97
CA ILE A 49 -11.45 37.23 -9.36
C ILE A 49 -12.33 37.89 -8.32
N ASP A 50 -12.92 39.02 -8.71
CA ASP A 50 -13.94 39.71 -7.93
C ASP A 50 -15.20 38.83 -7.91
N VAL A 51 -15.47 38.20 -6.76
CA VAL A 51 -16.67 37.36 -6.57
C VAL A 51 -17.77 38.27 -6.01
N GLU A 52 -18.69 38.71 -6.84
CA GLU A 52 -19.93 39.33 -6.38
C GLU A 52 -20.78 38.29 -5.64
N ALA A 53 -20.89 38.46 -4.34
CA ALA A 53 -21.79 37.66 -3.53
C ALA A 53 -23.22 38.16 -3.68
N HIS A 54 -24.07 37.38 -4.35
CA HIS A 54 -25.51 37.62 -4.36
C HIS A 54 -26.14 36.93 -3.16
N GLU A 55 -26.78 37.73 -2.32
CA GLU A 55 -27.61 37.27 -1.20
C GLU A 55 -28.89 36.60 -1.75
N VAL A 56 -28.94 35.26 -1.71
CA VAL A 56 -30.14 34.51 -2.05
C VAL A 56 -31.10 34.55 -0.86
N LYS A 57 -32.15 35.38 -0.94
CA LYS A 57 -33.26 35.36 0.02
C LYS A 57 -33.92 33.97 -0.05
N ARG A 58 -33.72 33.16 1.00
CA ARG A 58 -34.48 31.94 1.19
C ARG A 58 -35.93 32.29 1.50
N GLU A 59 -36.86 31.90 0.64
CA GLU A 59 -38.28 31.86 0.96
C GLU A 59 -38.49 30.90 2.14
N ALA A 60 -39.28 31.31 3.11
CA ALA A 60 -39.60 30.50 4.27
C ALA A 60 -40.36 29.23 3.83
N PRO A 61 -39.96 28.04 4.34
CA PRO A 61 -40.69 26.81 4.02
C PRO A 61 -42.11 26.90 4.60
N GLY A 62 -43.12 26.56 3.76
CA GLY A 62 -44.48 26.34 4.20
C GLY A 62 -44.57 25.27 5.30
N PRO A 63 -45.71 25.22 6.05
CA PRO A 63 -45.83 24.31 7.21
C PRO A 63 -45.66 22.87 6.80
N GLN A 64 -44.51 22.30 7.17
CA GLN A 64 -44.23 20.89 7.01
C GLN A 64 -45.00 20.12 8.10
N LYS A 65 -45.71 19.07 7.65
CA LYS A 65 -46.30 18.05 8.50
C LYS A 65 -45.20 17.52 9.45
N PRO A 66 -45.49 17.30 10.77
CA PRO A 66 -44.49 16.77 11.69
C PRO A 66 -43.94 15.46 11.15
N ALA A 67 -42.65 15.44 10.80
CA ALA A 67 -41.93 14.22 10.51
C ALA A 67 -41.90 13.40 11.81
N GLN A 68 -42.34 12.14 11.76
CA GLN A 68 -42.10 11.19 12.83
C GLN A 68 -40.58 11.20 13.13
N PRO A 69 -40.17 11.22 14.41
CA PRO A 69 -38.77 11.10 14.74
C PRO A 69 -38.24 9.80 14.13
N ALA A 70 -37.28 9.94 13.22
CA ALA A 70 -36.50 8.81 12.76
C ALA A 70 -35.97 8.11 14.02
N GLN A 71 -36.29 6.85 14.21
CA GLN A 71 -35.64 6.04 15.22
C GLN A 71 -34.13 6.17 14.97
N PRO A 72 -33.31 6.46 15.99
CA PRO A 72 -31.87 6.44 15.80
C PRO A 72 -31.51 5.06 15.28
N ASP A 73 -30.97 5.01 14.06
CA ASP A 73 -30.31 3.82 13.57
C ASP A 73 -29.35 3.40 14.66
N ASN A 74 -29.63 2.29 15.31
CA ASN A 74 -28.74 1.71 16.29
C ASN A 74 -27.48 1.33 15.48
N PRO A 75 -26.35 2.10 15.58
CA PRO A 75 -25.17 1.74 14.82
C PRO A 75 -24.81 0.33 15.28
N GLY A 76 -24.88 -0.64 14.36
CA GLY A 76 -24.45 -1.99 14.67
C GLY A 76 -23.06 -1.99 15.32
N PRO A 77 -22.62 -3.09 15.93
CA PRO A 77 -21.35 -3.13 16.64
C PRO A 77 -20.22 -2.63 15.74
N SER A 78 -19.64 -1.49 16.09
CA SER A 78 -18.47 -0.93 15.41
C SER A 78 -17.22 -1.56 16.01
N GLY A 79 -16.23 -1.92 15.15
CA GLY A 79 -14.92 -2.33 15.65
C GLY A 79 -14.15 -1.17 16.31
N GLU A 80 -13.07 -1.49 16.99
CA GLU A 80 -12.17 -0.53 17.62
C GLU A 80 -10.93 -0.29 16.75
N PHE A 81 -10.46 0.96 16.65
CA PHE A 81 -9.21 1.30 15.95
C PHE A 81 -8.25 1.97 16.91
N ILE A 82 -7.43 1.15 17.59
CA ILE A 82 -6.57 1.55 18.71
C ILE A 82 -5.13 1.81 18.26
N SER A 83 -4.39 2.59 19.04
CA SER A 83 -2.95 2.80 18.90
C SER A 83 -2.18 1.89 19.84
N GLY A 84 -1.00 1.44 19.41
CA GLY A 84 -0.07 0.67 20.21
C GLY A 84 1.37 0.93 19.79
N SER A 85 2.32 0.33 20.50
CA SER A 85 3.75 0.40 20.21
C SER A 85 4.39 -0.95 20.46
N HIS A 86 5.40 -1.28 19.67
CA HIS A 86 6.21 -2.49 19.81
C HIS A 86 7.69 -2.13 19.83
N THR A 87 8.45 -2.71 20.73
CA THR A 87 9.88 -2.49 20.91
C THR A 87 10.63 -3.82 20.95
N GLU A 88 11.68 -3.90 20.17
CA GLU A 88 12.66 -4.99 20.21
C GLU A 88 14.06 -4.47 19.86
N ALA A 89 15.06 -5.36 19.78
CA ALA A 89 16.45 -4.97 19.49
C ALA A 89 16.61 -4.18 18.18
N ALA A 90 15.73 -4.39 17.20
CA ALA A 90 15.75 -3.66 15.92
C ALA A 90 15.15 -2.24 16.01
N GLY A 91 14.56 -1.86 17.15
CA GLY A 91 14.02 -0.53 17.43
C GLY A 91 12.58 -0.54 17.93
N THR A 92 11.96 0.63 17.90
CA THR A 92 10.56 0.84 18.30
C THR A 92 9.76 1.35 17.12
N ARG A 93 8.52 0.85 16.97
CA ARG A 93 7.54 1.37 16.02
C ARG A 93 6.16 1.38 16.67
N ASP A 94 5.46 2.47 16.41
CA ASP A 94 4.04 2.56 16.72
C ASP A 94 3.23 1.82 15.66
N TYR A 95 2.00 1.47 16.00
CA TYR A 95 1.05 0.86 15.09
C TYR A 95 -0.38 1.28 15.42
N LYS A 96 -1.27 1.09 14.46
CA LYS A 96 -2.71 1.05 14.69
C LYS A 96 -3.20 -0.38 14.51
N LEU A 97 -4.18 -0.79 15.33
CA LEU A 97 -4.81 -2.09 15.24
C LEU A 97 -6.32 -1.90 15.15
N TYR A 98 -6.92 -2.42 14.09
CA TYR A 98 -8.36 -2.58 14.01
C TYR A 98 -8.76 -3.92 14.63
N ILE A 99 -9.66 -3.85 15.60
CA ILE A 99 -10.24 -4.99 16.32
C ILE A 99 -11.69 -5.11 15.86
N PRO A 100 -12.10 -6.21 15.20
CA PRO A 100 -13.48 -6.39 14.82
C PRO A 100 -14.38 -6.57 16.05
N PRO A 101 -15.69 -6.30 15.94
CA PRO A 101 -16.62 -6.61 17.03
C PRO A 101 -16.46 -8.07 17.47
N ALA A 102 -16.54 -8.30 18.77
CA ALA A 102 -16.31 -9.62 19.36
C ALA A 102 -17.17 -10.68 18.66
N SER A 103 -16.52 -11.58 17.96
CA SER A 103 -17.14 -12.80 17.48
C SER A 103 -17.03 -13.87 18.55
N THR A 104 -17.98 -14.74 18.61
CA THR A 104 -18.26 -15.86 19.50
C THR A 104 -17.07 -16.80 19.85
N GLY A 105 -15.94 -16.29 20.33
CA GLY A 105 -14.81 -17.11 20.82
C GLY A 105 -13.94 -17.76 19.75
N GLN A 106 -14.24 -17.62 18.46
CA GLN A 106 -13.44 -18.18 17.37
C GLN A 106 -12.20 -17.31 17.11
N ALA A 107 -11.04 -17.95 16.90
CA ALA A 107 -9.82 -17.28 16.47
C ALA A 107 -9.99 -16.72 15.06
N LEU A 108 -9.63 -15.43 14.85
CA LEU A 108 -9.84 -14.68 13.63
C LEU A 108 -8.55 -14.48 12.84
N PRO A 109 -8.62 -14.27 11.50
CA PRO A 109 -7.46 -13.90 10.70
C PRO A 109 -6.86 -12.55 11.12
N LEU A 110 -5.59 -12.35 10.76
CA LEU A 110 -4.88 -11.07 10.87
C LEU A 110 -4.33 -10.67 9.50
N VAL A 111 -4.57 -9.43 9.09
CA VAL A 111 -3.92 -8.82 7.91
C VAL A 111 -3.00 -7.68 8.38
N VAL A 112 -1.72 -7.75 8.05
CA VAL A 112 -0.74 -6.68 8.29
C VAL A 112 -0.68 -5.80 7.05
N MET A 113 -0.95 -4.49 7.20
CA MET A 113 -1.05 -3.52 6.11
C MET A 113 0.08 -2.50 6.18
N LEU A 114 0.98 -2.51 5.20
CA LEU A 114 2.18 -1.66 5.16
C LEU A 114 1.98 -0.50 4.18
N HIS A 115 1.89 0.71 4.71
CA HIS A 115 1.68 1.92 3.93
C HIS A 115 2.85 2.26 2.99
N GLY A 116 2.60 3.07 1.96
CA GLY A 116 3.63 3.62 1.07
C GLY A 116 4.40 4.79 1.71
N CYS A 117 5.40 5.31 0.97
CA CYS A 117 6.12 6.51 1.36
C CYS A 117 5.16 7.68 1.59
N THR A 118 5.48 8.56 2.54
CA THR A 118 4.72 9.76 2.95
C THR A 118 3.39 9.48 3.65
N GLN A 119 2.84 8.28 3.56
CA GLN A 119 1.61 7.87 4.22
C GLN A 119 1.81 7.57 5.73
N ASN A 120 0.71 7.25 6.38
CA ASN A 120 0.64 6.77 7.76
C ASN A 120 -0.50 5.73 7.89
N PRO A 121 -0.64 5.05 9.05
CA PRO A 121 -1.69 4.07 9.29
C PRO A 121 -3.12 4.54 9.03
N ASP A 122 -3.47 5.76 9.45
CA ASP A 122 -4.84 6.29 9.30
C ASP A 122 -5.17 6.57 7.83
N ASP A 123 -4.24 7.21 7.10
CA ASP A 123 -4.37 7.47 5.67
C ASP A 123 -4.50 6.17 4.87
N PHE A 124 -3.66 5.19 5.19
CA PHE A 124 -3.67 3.90 4.48
C PHE A 124 -4.90 3.07 4.78
N ALA A 125 -5.38 3.06 6.03
CA ALA A 125 -6.64 2.41 6.41
C ALA A 125 -7.83 3.03 5.66
N ALA A 126 -7.92 4.37 5.64
CA ALA A 126 -8.98 5.10 4.94
C ALA A 126 -8.93 4.88 3.42
N GLY A 127 -7.72 4.85 2.84
CA GLY A 127 -7.52 4.67 1.40
C GLY A 127 -7.83 3.25 0.92
N THR A 128 -7.43 2.24 1.67
CA THR A 128 -7.64 0.83 1.30
C THR A 128 -9.02 0.30 1.66
N GLY A 129 -9.75 0.96 2.58
CA GLY A 129 -11.05 0.47 3.09
C GLY A 129 -10.94 -0.86 3.85
N MET A 130 -9.73 -1.23 4.32
CA MET A 130 -9.51 -2.55 4.91
C MET A 130 -10.22 -2.71 6.26
N ASN A 131 -10.44 -1.62 7.02
CA ASN A 131 -11.22 -1.67 8.26
C ASN A 131 -12.70 -1.97 8.00
N GLU A 132 -13.27 -1.40 6.94
CA GLU A 132 -14.65 -1.65 6.52
C GLU A 132 -14.82 -3.11 6.04
N ALA A 133 -13.84 -3.65 5.35
CA ALA A 133 -13.82 -5.07 4.98
C ALA A 133 -13.66 -5.97 6.22
N ALA A 134 -12.84 -5.57 7.19
CA ALA A 134 -12.63 -6.28 8.44
C ALA A 134 -13.89 -6.32 9.32
N LEU A 135 -14.66 -5.22 9.35
CA LEU A 135 -15.95 -5.17 10.02
C LEU A 135 -16.94 -6.18 9.42
N LYS A 136 -16.98 -6.27 8.09
CA LYS A 136 -17.92 -7.16 7.38
C LYS A 136 -17.58 -8.64 7.49
N ARG A 137 -16.27 -8.98 7.51
CA ARG A 137 -15.78 -10.35 7.39
C ARG A 137 -15.22 -10.94 8.69
N GLY A 138 -15.00 -10.13 9.73
CA GLY A 138 -14.46 -10.56 11.02
C GLY A 138 -12.98 -10.93 10.96
N PHE A 139 -12.08 -9.93 10.88
CA PHE A 139 -10.64 -10.15 10.98
C PHE A 139 -9.94 -8.92 11.58
N TYR A 140 -8.75 -9.11 12.13
CA TYR A 140 -7.91 -8.04 12.66
C TYR A 140 -7.10 -7.39 11.53
N VAL A 141 -6.85 -6.07 11.64
CA VAL A 141 -5.92 -5.38 10.73
C VAL A 141 -4.87 -4.62 11.53
N LEU A 142 -3.60 -4.97 11.30
CA LEU A 142 -2.46 -4.31 11.92
C LEU A 142 -1.80 -3.36 10.92
N TYR A 143 -1.66 -2.09 11.29
CA TYR A 143 -1.02 -1.05 10.50
C TYR A 143 0.23 -0.53 11.21
N PRO A 144 1.42 -1.11 10.97
CA PRO A 144 2.67 -0.54 11.47
C PRO A 144 2.90 0.87 10.91
N ALA A 145 3.47 1.76 11.74
CA ALA A 145 3.79 3.13 11.38
C ALA A 145 5.29 3.31 11.15
N GLN A 146 5.70 3.69 9.94
CA GLN A 146 7.07 4.09 9.71
C GLN A 146 7.33 5.50 10.23
N THR A 147 8.46 5.70 10.91
CA THR A 147 8.81 6.99 11.50
C THR A 147 9.71 7.82 10.58
N GLN A 148 9.57 9.14 10.64
CA GLN A 148 10.49 10.05 9.94
C GLN A 148 11.95 9.92 10.43
N ARG A 149 12.15 9.50 11.69
CA ARG A 149 13.49 9.24 12.25
C ARG A 149 14.20 8.08 11.55
N ALA A 150 13.46 7.04 11.11
CA ALA A 150 14.03 5.91 10.39
C ALA A 150 14.19 6.19 8.90
N ASN A 151 13.27 6.98 8.34
CA ASN A 151 13.28 7.44 6.95
C ASN A 151 12.49 8.74 6.85
N SER A 152 13.10 9.81 6.34
CA SER A 152 12.53 11.17 6.29
C SER A 152 11.18 11.23 5.53
N SER A 153 11.02 10.38 4.52
CA SER A 153 9.80 10.23 3.72
C SER A 153 8.87 9.13 4.24
N ARG A 154 9.11 8.57 5.43
CA ARG A 154 8.36 7.42 5.98
C ARG A 154 8.30 6.21 5.05
N CYS A 155 9.28 6.04 4.15
CA CYS A 155 9.40 4.82 3.37
C CYS A 155 9.91 3.67 4.25
N TRP A 156 9.40 2.47 4.07
CA TRP A 156 10.05 1.26 4.56
C TRP A 156 11.39 1.13 3.87
N ASN A 157 12.46 0.80 4.63
CA ASN A 157 13.83 0.79 4.12
C ASN A 157 14.16 -0.54 3.40
N TRP A 158 13.29 -0.99 2.51
CA TRP A 158 13.37 -2.24 1.78
C TRP A 158 14.68 -2.41 0.98
N PHE A 159 15.32 -1.31 0.61
CA PHE A 159 16.57 -1.25 -0.16
C PHE A 159 17.84 -1.32 0.69
N LYS A 160 17.75 -1.36 2.02
CA LYS A 160 18.92 -1.51 2.87
C LYS A 160 19.32 -2.98 2.98
N HIS A 161 20.61 -3.28 2.82
CA HIS A 161 21.13 -4.65 2.84
C HIS A 161 20.72 -5.45 4.09
N ASN A 162 20.70 -4.80 5.26
CA ASN A 162 20.35 -5.43 6.53
C ASN A 162 18.83 -5.52 6.79
N HIS A 163 18.00 -4.99 5.89
CA HIS A 163 16.53 -5.01 5.99
C HIS A 163 15.89 -6.04 5.04
N GLN A 164 16.61 -7.10 4.68
CA GLN A 164 16.13 -8.09 3.69
C GLN A 164 16.22 -9.54 4.20
N LYS A 165 16.51 -9.73 5.49
CA LYS A 165 16.74 -11.05 6.07
C LYS A 165 16.04 -11.18 7.42
N ARG A 166 15.69 -12.43 7.74
CA ARG A 166 15.16 -12.80 9.06
C ARG A 166 16.10 -12.35 10.19
N GLY A 167 15.54 -11.90 11.29
CA GLY A 167 16.23 -11.52 12.52
C GLY A 167 16.97 -10.18 12.46
N ARG A 168 16.77 -9.38 11.41
CA ARG A 168 17.47 -8.08 11.25
C ARG A 168 16.56 -6.98 10.74
N GLY A 169 16.83 -5.75 11.19
CA GLY A 169 16.23 -4.52 10.68
C GLY A 169 14.70 -4.48 10.79
N GLU A 170 14.06 -3.78 9.87
CA GLU A 170 12.60 -3.62 9.86
C GLU A 170 11.83 -4.94 9.69
N PRO A 171 12.26 -5.92 8.90
CA PRO A 171 11.56 -7.21 8.84
C PRO A 171 11.48 -7.93 10.20
N ALA A 172 12.54 -7.87 11.01
CA ALA A 172 12.52 -8.46 12.35
C ALA A 172 11.50 -7.75 13.23
N LEU A 173 11.56 -6.41 13.27
CA LEU A 173 10.66 -5.56 14.03
C LEU A 173 9.18 -5.80 13.66
N LEU A 174 8.87 -5.86 12.36
CA LEU A 174 7.50 -6.08 11.87
C LEU A 174 6.99 -7.49 12.18
N ALA A 175 7.82 -8.51 12.03
CA ALA A 175 7.47 -9.88 12.41
C ALA A 175 7.32 -10.03 13.93
N GLY A 176 8.18 -9.37 14.72
CA GLY A 176 8.07 -9.29 16.18
C GLY A 176 6.77 -8.64 16.61
N MET A 177 6.43 -7.48 16.06
CA MET A 177 5.17 -6.78 16.29
C MET A 177 3.96 -7.67 15.96
N THR A 178 3.99 -8.35 14.81
CA THR A 178 2.92 -9.26 14.40
C THR A 178 2.73 -10.38 15.42
N ARG A 179 3.81 -11.05 15.85
CA ARG A 179 3.74 -12.10 16.87
C ARG A 179 3.27 -11.59 18.23
N ASP A 180 3.62 -10.36 18.59
CA ASP A 180 3.19 -9.73 19.83
C ASP A 180 1.68 -9.48 19.82
N VAL A 181 1.14 -8.99 18.72
CA VAL A 181 -0.31 -8.83 18.51
C VAL A 181 -1.01 -10.19 18.53
N MET A 182 -0.47 -11.21 17.88
CA MET A 182 -1.01 -12.58 17.90
C MET A 182 -1.09 -13.17 19.33
N LYS A 183 -0.17 -12.81 20.22
CA LYS A 183 -0.20 -13.27 21.63
C LYS A 183 -1.25 -12.57 22.46
N ARG A 184 -1.60 -11.33 22.13
CA ARG A 184 -2.54 -10.48 22.90
C ARG A 184 -3.99 -10.67 22.49
N TYR A 185 -4.23 -11.10 21.26
CA TYR A 185 -5.57 -11.22 20.67
C TYR A 185 -5.83 -12.63 20.19
N ASN A 186 -7.10 -13.01 20.09
CA ASN A 186 -7.50 -14.34 19.63
C ASN A 186 -7.37 -14.44 18.09
N ILE A 187 -6.12 -14.52 17.61
CA ILE A 187 -5.77 -14.60 16.20
C ILE A 187 -5.43 -16.04 15.83
N ASP A 188 -5.95 -16.48 14.68
CA ASP A 188 -5.62 -17.78 14.10
C ASP A 188 -4.19 -17.74 13.51
N PRO A 189 -3.23 -18.49 14.05
CA PRO A 189 -1.85 -18.45 13.60
C PRO A 189 -1.65 -18.99 12.18
N GLN A 190 -2.61 -19.74 11.65
CA GLN A 190 -2.57 -20.24 10.28
C GLN A 190 -3.07 -19.22 9.26
N ARG A 191 -3.74 -18.16 9.71
CA ARG A 191 -4.38 -17.15 8.85
C ARG A 191 -3.84 -15.75 9.13
N VAL A 192 -2.52 -15.60 9.02
CA VAL A 192 -1.82 -14.30 9.13
C VAL A 192 -1.26 -13.93 7.77
N TYR A 193 -1.56 -12.72 7.32
CA TYR A 193 -1.23 -12.23 5.98
C TYR A 193 -0.54 -10.88 6.05
N VAL A 194 0.20 -10.53 5.00
CA VAL A 194 0.82 -9.20 4.88
C VAL A 194 0.59 -8.63 3.50
N ALA A 195 0.21 -7.35 3.44
CA ALA A 195 0.11 -6.60 2.20
C ALA A 195 0.67 -5.19 2.34
N GLY A 196 0.95 -4.54 1.21
CA GLY A 196 1.39 -3.15 1.23
C GLY A 196 1.45 -2.51 -0.14
N LEU A 197 1.59 -1.18 -0.13
CA LEU A 197 1.72 -0.33 -1.30
C LEU A 197 3.15 0.17 -1.45
N SER A 198 3.72 0.14 -2.67
CA SER A 198 5.00 0.78 -2.98
C SER A 198 6.15 0.24 -2.10
N ALA A 199 6.80 1.08 -1.31
CA ALA A 199 7.79 0.65 -0.30
C ALA A 199 7.20 -0.37 0.70
N GLY A 200 5.91 -0.23 1.07
CA GLY A 200 5.18 -1.21 1.88
C GLY A 200 4.98 -2.54 1.15
N GLY A 201 4.70 -2.52 -0.15
CA GLY A 201 4.62 -3.71 -0.99
C GLY A 201 5.95 -4.44 -1.11
N ALA A 202 7.06 -3.71 -1.28
CA ALA A 202 8.40 -4.29 -1.28
C ALA A 202 8.75 -4.91 0.07
N MET A 203 8.39 -4.25 1.18
CA MET A 203 8.60 -4.79 2.52
C MET A 203 7.69 -6.01 2.80
N ALA A 204 6.47 -6.05 2.26
CA ALA A 204 5.58 -7.20 2.35
C ALA A 204 6.19 -8.43 1.63
N ALA A 205 6.77 -8.24 0.43
CA ALA A 205 7.51 -9.31 -0.26
C ALA A 205 8.68 -9.84 0.58
N ILE A 206 9.46 -8.93 1.18
CA ILE A 206 10.58 -9.30 2.07
C ILE A 206 10.09 -10.09 3.29
N LEU A 207 8.97 -9.66 3.90
CA LEU A 207 8.39 -10.36 5.05
C LEU A 207 7.91 -11.76 4.69
N GLY A 208 7.27 -11.93 3.55
CA GLY A 208 6.87 -13.25 3.06
C GLY A 208 8.07 -14.20 2.90
N ASP A 209 9.13 -13.73 2.27
CA ASP A 209 10.33 -14.54 2.05
C ASP A 209 11.11 -14.80 3.35
N ALA A 210 11.20 -13.80 4.24
CA ALA A 210 11.96 -13.94 5.48
C ALA A 210 11.21 -14.68 6.59
N TYR A 211 9.87 -14.66 6.58
CA TYR A 211 9.01 -15.24 7.62
C TYR A 211 7.84 -16.06 7.04
N PRO A 212 8.11 -17.07 6.16
CA PRO A 212 7.07 -17.91 5.58
C PRO A 212 6.36 -18.80 6.62
N ASP A 213 6.89 -18.88 7.84
CA ASP A 213 6.29 -19.52 9.02
C ASP A 213 5.29 -18.63 9.76
N VAL A 214 5.20 -17.35 9.41
CA VAL A 214 4.28 -16.38 10.01
C VAL A 214 3.21 -15.96 9.02
N PHE A 215 3.60 -15.70 7.76
CA PHE A 215 2.69 -15.16 6.75
C PHE A 215 2.27 -16.24 5.76
N ALA A 216 0.97 -16.57 5.77
CA ALA A 216 0.37 -17.59 4.92
C ALA A 216 0.27 -17.14 3.45
N ALA A 217 0.10 -15.84 3.20
CA ALA A 217 0.13 -15.25 1.87
C ALA A 217 0.54 -13.78 1.91
N VAL A 218 0.93 -13.25 0.74
CA VAL A 218 1.45 -11.89 0.55
C VAL A 218 0.65 -11.14 -0.50
N GLY A 219 0.34 -9.86 -0.23
CA GLY A 219 -0.22 -8.91 -1.19
C GLY A 219 0.78 -7.80 -1.52
N VAL A 220 1.09 -7.61 -2.79
CA VAL A 220 2.01 -6.56 -3.24
C VAL A 220 1.30 -5.63 -4.21
N HIS A 221 1.14 -4.36 -3.84
CA HIS A 221 0.60 -3.35 -4.76
C HIS A 221 1.71 -2.38 -5.16
N SER A 222 2.01 -2.28 -6.47
CA SER A 222 3.05 -1.38 -7.01
C SER A 222 4.38 -1.47 -6.26
N GLY A 223 4.76 -2.70 -5.84
CA GLY A 223 5.96 -2.97 -5.05
C GLY A 223 7.10 -3.55 -5.89
N LEU A 224 8.13 -4.05 -5.19
CA LEU A 224 9.35 -4.58 -5.81
C LEU A 224 9.72 -5.94 -5.20
N PRO A 225 10.43 -6.81 -5.93
CA PRO A 225 10.84 -8.12 -5.43
C PRO A 225 11.94 -8.00 -4.36
N THR A 226 11.97 -8.96 -3.46
CA THR A 226 13.02 -9.11 -2.45
C THR A 226 14.41 -9.14 -3.10
N GLY A 227 15.35 -8.41 -2.51
CA GLY A 227 16.74 -8.39 -2.97
C GLY A 227 16.99 -7.59 -4.25
N SER A 228 16.00 -6.89 -4.80
CA SER A 228 16.17 -6.10 -6.03
C SER A 228 17.15 -4.94 -5.88
N ALA A 229 17.35 -4.41 -4.67
CA ALA A 229 18.34 -3.38 -4.37
C ALA A 229 18.99 -3.63 -3.00
N THR A 230 20.19 -3.09 -2.78
CA THR A 230 20.92 -3.14 -1.51
C THR A 230 21.36 -1.77 -1.00
N ASN A 231 21.07 -0.70 -1.76
CA ASN A 231 21.34 0.69 -1.44
C ASN A 231 20.37 1.61 -2.19
N VAL A 232 20.38 2.91 -1.88
CA VAL A 232 19.49 3.92 -2.45
C VAL A 232 19.64 4.04 -3.97
N GLN A 233 20.88 4.05 -4.49
CA GLN A 233 21.12 4.20 -5.92
C GLN A 233 20.54 3.01 -6.71
N GLY A 234 20.76 1.79 -6.23
CA GLY A 234 20.15 0.58 -6.80
C GLY A 234 18.63 0.63 -6.71
N ALA A 235 18.06 1.13 -5.60
CA ALA A 235 16.62 1.29 -5.45
C ALA A 235 16.03 2.21 -6.51
N LEU A 236 16.61 3.39 -6.72
CA LEU A 236 16.16 4.32 -7.76
C LEU A 236 16.25 3.71 -9.16
N SER A 237 17.35 2.99 -9.44
CA SER A 237 17.52 2.30 -10.72
C SER A 237 16.40 1.27 -10.95
N VAL A 238 16.17 0.34 -10.02
CA VAL A 238 15.15 -0.73 -10.21
C VAL A 238 13.73 -0.18 -10.19
N MET A 239 13.47 0.92 -9.49
CA MET A 239 12.18 1.60 -9.56
C MET A 239 11.89 2.11 -10.98
N GLN A 240 12.91 2.63 -11.69
CA GLN A 240 12.76 3.19 -13.04
C GLN A 240 12.79 2.13 -14.14
N THR A 241 13.69 1.15 -14.03
CA THR A 241 13.96 0.21 -15.13
C THR A 241 13.36 -1.18 -14.93
N GLY A 242 12.84 -1.48 -13.74
CA GLY A 242 12.45 -2.81 -13.35
C GLY A 242 13.64 -3.64 -12.82
N ALA A 243 13.34 -4.60 -11.95
CA ALA A 243 14.33 -5.54 -11.44
C ALA A 243 14.68 -6.58 -12.51
N ALA A 244 15.95 -6.97 -12.56
CA ALA A 244 16.37 -8.10 -13.38
C ALA A 244 15.77 -9.41 -12.87
N ALA A 245 15.49 -10.34 -13.79
CA ALA A 245 15.07 -11.69 -13.43
C ALA A 245 16.16 -12.36 -12.58
N ARG A 246 15.74 -12.96 -11.48
CA ARG A 246 16.64 -13.70 -10.57
C ARG A 246 16.24 -15.16 -10.52
N ALA A 247 17.23 -16.03 -10.44
CA ALA A 247 16.99 -17.43 -10.15
C ALA A 247 16.35 -17.56 -8.76
N ARG A 248 15.30 -18.36 -8.67
CA ARG A 248 14.61 -18.64 -7.41
C ARG A 248 15.49 -19.46 -6.49
N THR A 249 15.75 -18.97 -5.29
CA THR A 249 16.56 -19.69 -4.28
C THR A 249 15.71 -20.22 -3.13
N MET A 250 14.45 -19.79 -3.00
CA MET A 250 13.53 -20.16 -1.91
C MET A 250 12.10 -20.30 -2.44
N VAL A 251 11.27 -21.01 -1.72
CA VAL A 251 9.82 -21.08 -1.97
C VAL A 251 9.18 -19.88 -1.30
N SER A 252 8.76 -18.89 -2.09
CA SER A 252 7.96 -17.77 -1.59
C SER A 252 6.54 -18.23 -1.27
N PRO A 253 5.89 -17.64 -0.26
CA PRO A 253 4.48 -17.92 0.02
C PRO A 253 3.59 -17.54 -1.15
N PRO A 254 2.35 -18.03 -1.22
CA PRO A 254 1.36 -17.58 -2.20
C PRO A 254 1.27 -16.05 -2.23
N THR A 255 1.31 -15.48 -3.44
CA THR A 255 1.44 -14.02 -3.60
C THR A 255 0.47 -13.47 -4.64
N ILE A 256 -0.30 -12.45 -4.27
CA ILE A 256 -1.13 -11.66 -5.19
C ILE A 256 -0.50 -10.28 -5.43
N VAL A 257 -0.42 -9.89 -6.70
CA VAL A 257 0.24 -8.65 -7.12
C VAL A 257 -0.73 -7.78 -7.93
N PHE A 258 -0.84 -6.51 -7.55
CA PHE A 258 -1.49 -5.46 -8.33
C PHE A 258 -0.46 -4.46 -8.82
N HIS A 259 -0.56 -4.05 -10.09
CA HIS A 259 0.29 -3.00 -10.66
C HIS A 259 -0.43 -2.24 -11.78
N GLY A 260 -0.38 -0.92 -11.74
CA GLY A 260 -0.84 -0.08 -12.84
C GLY A 260 0.17 -0.11 -14.00
N ASP A 261 -0.28 -0.28 -15.23
CA ASP A 261 0.63 -0.33 -16.40
C ASP A 261 1.16 1.05 -16.80
N GLN A 262 0.63 2.14 -16.24
CA GLN A 262 1.12 3.51 -16.36
C GLN A 262 1.78 4.04 -15.07
N ASP A 263 2.26 3.13 -14.22
CA ASP A 263 2.98 3.50 -13.01
C ASP A 263 4.35 4.09 -13.35
N ALA A 264 4.47 5.43 -13.21
CA ALA A 264 5.70 6.17 -13.48
C ALA A 264 6.65 6.23 -12.27
N THR A 265 6.22 5.75 -11.09
CA THR A 265 7.02 5.74 -9.85
C THR A 265 7.76 4.42 -9.68
N VAL A 266 7.07 3.31 -9.86
CA VAL A 266 7.64 1.96 -9.82
C VAL A 266 7.29 1.25 -11.12
N ASN A 267 8.29 0.99 -11.94
CA ASN A 267 8.13 0.32 -13.23
C ASN A 267 7.35 -1.01 -13.07
N PRO A 268 6.29 -1.24 -13.86
CA PRO A 268 5.43 -2.43 -13.78
C PRO A 268 6.17 -3.77 -13.89
N ALA A 269 7.33 -3.80 -14.55
CA ALA A 269 8.19 -4.98 -14.60
C ALA A 269 8.59 -5.49 -13.20
N ASN A 270 8.61 -4.63 -12.18
CA ASN A 270 8.86 -5.07 -10.80
C ASN A 270 7.74 -5.99 -10.28
N GLY A 271 6.49 -5.67 -10.56
CA GLY A 271 5.35 -6.52 -10.22
C GLY A 271 5.44 -7.90 -10.90
N GLU A 272 5.87 -7.94 -12.17
CA GLU A 272 6.10 -9.20 -12.89
C GLU A 272 7.20 -10.04 -12.24
N GLN A 273 8.28 -9.41 -11.75
CA GLN A 273 9.35 -10.11 -11.03
C GLN A 273 8.93 -10.62 -9.65
N VAL A 274 8.05 -9.90 -8.94
CA VAL A 274 7.44 -10.41 -7.69
C VAL A 274 6.64 -11.68 -7.97
N VAL A 275 5.81 -11.68 -9.01
CA VAL A 275 5.04 -12.85 -9.42
C VAL A 275 5.96 -14.01 -9.81
N ALA A 276 7.00 -13.78 -10.60
CA ALA A 276 7.94 -14.80 -11.04
C ALA A 276 8.62 -15.50 -9.84
N ALA A 277 8.85 -14.79 -8.73
CA ALA A 277 9.42 -15.35 -7.52
C ALA A 277 8.49 -16.37 -6.83
N SER A 278 7.16 -16.21 -6.90
CA SER A 278 6.17 -17.11 -6.29
C SER A 278 5.58 -18.13 -7.29
N ALA A 279 5.36 -17.73 -8.54
CA ALA A 279 4.75 -18.60 -9.57
C ALA A 279 5.68 -19.69 -10.10
N GLY A 280 7.01 -19.49 -10.05
CA GLY A 280 7.98 -20.44 -10.61
C GLY A 280 7.84 -20.59 -12.13
N VAL A 281 7.75 -21.81 -12.62
CA VAL A 281 7.62 -22.15 -14.05
C VAL A 281 6.18 -22.33 -14.53
N ALA A 282 5.20 -22.13 -13.65
CA ALA A 282 3.79 -22.29 -13.97
C ALA A 282 3.36 -21.32 -15.08
N LYS A 283 2.57 -21.82 -16.05
CA LYS A 283 1.97 -20.97 -17.09
C LYS A 283 0.69 -20.36 -16.54
N PRO A 284 0.45 -19.05 -16.75
CA PRO A 284 -0.75 -18.41 -16.25
C PRO A 284 -1.99 -18.72 -17.09
N GLU A 285 -3.11 -18.89 -16.42
CA GLU A 285 -4.42 -18.67 -17.02
C GLU A 285 -4.66 -17.16 -17.09
N MET A 286 -5.08 -16.66 -18.25
CA MET A 286 -5.28 -15.22 -18.46
C MET A 286 -6.76 -14.88 -18.55
N LYS A 287 -7.18 -13.85 -17.81
CA LYS A 287 -8.51 -13.26 -17.89
C LYS A 287 -8.39 -11.75 -18.12
N ARG A 288 -9.08 -11.23 -19.12
CA ARG A 288 -9.25 -9.78 -19.33
C ARG A 288 -10.67 -9.41 -18.96
N ALA A 289 -10.81 -8.34 -18.20
CA ALA A 289 -12.13 -7.86 -17.79
C ALA A 289 -12.05 -6.35 -17.49
N ARG A 290 -13.21 -5.78 -17.21
CA ARG A 290 -13.37 -4.40 -16.79
C ARG A 290 -13.90 -4.36 -15.36
N SER A 291 -13.34 -3.51 -14.53
CA SER A 291 -13.87 -3.27 -13.19
C SER A 291 -15.23 -2.57 -13.26
N ASN A 292 -16.05 -2.75 -12.24
CA ASN A 292 -17.35 -2.06 -12.15
C ASN A 292 -17.20 -0.54 -12.19
N ASN A 293 -16.03 -0.01 -11.77
CA ASN A 293 -15.71 1.40 -11.70
C ASN A 293 -15.00 1.95 -12.96
N GLY A 294 -14.76 1.11 -13.97
CA GLY A 294 -14.45 1.54 -15.32
C GLY A 294 -13.03 1.33 -15.84
N ARG A 295 -12.09 0.75 -15.05
CA ARG A 295 -10.77 0.36 -15.58
C ARG A 295 -10.78 -1.04 -16.15
N ASP A 296 -10.11 -1.22 -17.27
CA ASP A 296 -9.79 -2.54 -17.80
C ASP A 296 -8.60 -3.12 -17.04
N TYR A 297 -8.56 -4.45 -16.92
CA TYR A 297 -7.45 -5.15 -16.31
C TYR A 297 -7.19 -6.50 -16.95
N THR A 298 -5.96 -6.98 -16.80
CA THR A 298 -5.57 -8.36 -17.15
C THR A 298 -5.15 -9.07 -15.87
N GLN A 299 -5.88 -10.13 -15.51
CA GLN A 299 -5.53 -11.05 -14.43
C GLN A 299 -4.81 -12.26 -15.01
N ARG A 300 -3.65 -12.59 -14.45
CA ARG A 300 -2.90 -13.82 -14.71
C ARG A 300 -2.90 -14.67 -13.45
N ILE A 301 -3.41 -15.88 -13.53
CA ILE A 301 -3.56 -16.83 -12.40
C ILE A 301 -2.59 -17.98 -12.62
N TYR A 302 -1.72 -18.20 -11.66
CA TYR A 302 -0.70 -19.25 -11.68
C TYR A 302 -1.10 -20.36 -10.70
N LYS A 303 -1.19 -21.60 -11.20
CA LYS A 303 -1.57 -22.77 -10.43
C LYS A 303 -0.47 -23.80 -10.39
N GLN A 304 -0.37 -24.53 -9.29
CA GLN A 304 0.40 -25.75 -9.21
C GLN A 304 -0.34 -26.92 -9.89
N ASP A 305 0.33 -28.05 -10.05
CA ASP A 305 -0.23 -29.25 -10.68
C ASP A 305 -1.43 -29.82 -9.93
N ASP A 306 -1.55 -29.55 -8.63
CA ASP A 306 -2.71 -29.90 -7.78
C ASP A 306 -3.91 -28.94 -7.94
N GLY A 307 -3.79 -27.92 -8.80
CA GLY A 307 -4.81 -26.91 -9.05
C GLY A 307 -4.82 -25.74 -8.06
N ARG A 308 -3.98 -25.76 -7.03
CA ARG A 308 -3.89 -24.68 -6.04
C ARG A 308 -3.29 -23.41 -6.68
N VAL A 309 -3.95 -22.27 -6.48
CA VAL A 309 -3.45 -20.96 -6.93
C VAL A 309 -2.31 -20.51 -6.03
N VAL A 310 -1.13 -20.34 -6.61
CA VAL A 310 0.07 -19.91 -5.89
C VAL A 310 0.43 -18.45 -6.15
N SER A 311 -0.02 -17.90 -7.28
CA SER A 311 0.21 -16.49 -7.56
C SER A 311 -0.87 -15.92 -8.46
N GLU A 312 -1.17 -14.64 -8.26
CA GLU A 312 -2.01 -13.85 -9.16
C GLU A 312 -1.32 -12.54 -9.51
N HIS A 313 -1.43 -12.11 -10.76
CA HIS A 313 -0.97 -10.81 -11.23
C HIS A 313 -2.12 -10.04 -11.87
N TRP A 314 -2.41 -8.87 -11.34
CA TRP A 314 -3.43 -7.94 -11.82
C TRP A 314 -2.75 -6.72 -12.43
N ALA A 315 -2.64 -6.69 -13.77
CA ALA A 315 -2.20 -5.52 -14.52
C ALA A 315 -3.42 -4.61 -14.76
N VAL A 316 -3.44 -3.45 -14.09
CA VAL A 316 -4.56 -2.49 -14.17
C VAL A 316 -4.27 -1.46 -15.24
N HIS A 317 -5.04 -1.48 -16.34
CA HIS A 317 -4.75 -0.68 -17.53
C HIS A 317 -5.07 0.80 -17.33
N GLY A 318 -4.12 1.66 -17.73
CA GLY A 318 -4.19 3.11 -17.54
C GLY A 318 -4.10 3.58 -16.09
N ALA A 319 -3.81 2.70 -15.12
CA ALA A 319 -3.60 3.09 -13.74
C ALA A 319 -2.16 3.52 -13.49
N GLY A 320 -1.98 4.54 -12.65
CA GLY A 320 -0.69 5.00 -12.14
C GLY A 320 -0.31 4.32 -10.82
N HIS A 321 0.54 5.01 -10.04
CA HIS A 321 1.03 4.55 -8.73
C HIS A 321 -0.01 4.79 -7.63
N ALA A 322 -1.03 3.92 -7.53
CA ALA A 322 -2.15 4.10 -6.61
C ALA A 322 -2.83 2.77 -6.28
N TRP A 323 -3.37 2.64 -5.06
CA TRP A 323 -4.13 1.47 -4.62
C TRP A 323 -5.40 1.31 -5.44
N SER A 324 -5.51 0.22 -6.17
CA SER A 324 -6.62 -0.06 -7.08
C SER A 324 -7.92 -0.31 -6.33
N GLY A 325 -9.01 0.31 -6.76
CA GLY A 325 -10.32 0.24 -6.10
C GLY A 325 -10.41 1.02 -4.78
N GLY A 326 -9.36 1.78 -4.43
CA GLY A 326 -9.29 2.48 -3.15
C GLY A 326 -10.19 3.71 -3.06
N SER A 327 -10.40 4.16 -1.83
CA SER A 327 -11.23 5.32 -1.49
C SER A 327 -10.44 6.64 -1.54
N ALA A 328 -11.03 7.69 -2.09
CA ALA A 328 -10.47 9.05 -2.09
C ALA A 328 -10.32 9.67 -0.67
N ARG A 329 -10.76 8.97 0.38
CA ARG A 329 -10.52 9.37 1.78
C ARG A 329 -9.06 9.20 2.21
N GLY A 330 -8.28 8.40 1.48
CA GLY A 330 -6.84 8.25 1.67
C GLY A 330 -6.07 8.63 0.42
N SER A 331 -4.76 8.87 0.57
CA SER A 331 -3.87 9.23 -0.53
C SER A 331 -3.46 8.00 -1.36
N TYR A 332 -2.95 8.25 -2.57
CA TYR A 332 -2.46 7.20 -3.50
C TYR A 332 -3.51 6.11 -3.76
N THR A 333 -4.72 6.50 -4.13
CA THR A 333 -5.83 5.59 -4.47
C THR A 333 -6.36 5.84 -5.87
N ASP A 334 -6.83 4.79 -6.53
CA ASP A 334 -7.52 4.83 -7.81
C ASP A 334 -8.87 4.13 -7.72
N ALA A 335 -9.92 4.91 -7.45
CA ALA A 335 -11.27 4.38 -7.29
C ALA A 335 -11.85 3.68 -8.54
N LYS A 336 -11.21 3.84 -9.71
CA LYS A 336 -11.68 3.23 -10.97
C LYS A 336 -11.19 1.80 -11.17
N GLY A 337 -10.14 1.39 -10.48
CA GLY A 337 -9.56 0.05 -10.61
C GLY A 337 -10.43 -1.06 -10.02
N PRO A 338 -10.08 -2.33 -10.26
CA PRO A 338 -10.63 -3.46 -9.50
C PRO A 338 -10.28 -3.30 -8.02
N ASP A 339 -11.14 -3.78 -7.14
CA ASP A 339 -10.99 -3.66 -5.69
C ASP A 339 -9.84 -4.57 -5.21
N ALA A 340 -8.65 -3.98 -5.02
CA ALA A 340 -7.47 -4.72 -4.59
C ALA A 340 -7.62 -5.28 -3.16
N SER A 341 -8.34 -4.59 -2.28
CA SER A 341 -8.58 -5.05 -0.91
C SER A 341 -9.45 -6.30 -0.89
N GLU A 342 -10.57 -6.30 -1.60
CA GLU A 342 -11.46 -7.45 -1.68
C GLU A 342 -10.80 -8.66 -2.38
N GLU A 343 -10.05 -8.44 -3.45
CA GLU A 343 -9.36 -9.51 -4.17
C GLU A 343 -8.16 -10.08 -3.39
N MET A 344 -7.43 -9.25 -2.65
CA MET A 344 -6.40 -9.71 -1.72
C MET A 344 -7.02 -10.56 -0.61
N LEU A 345 -8.13 -10.14 -0.02
CA LEU A 345 -8.83 -10.91 1.00
C LEU A 345 -9.38 -12.24 0.46
N ARG A 346 -9.94 -12.25 -0.76
CA ARG A 346 -10.33 -13.50 -1.43
C ARG A 346 -9.16 -14.46 -1.55
N PHE A 347 -8.01 -13.95 -2.03
CA PHE A 347 -6.79 -14.73 -2.20
C PHE A 347 -6.22 -15.20 -0.86
N PHE A 348 -6.16 -14.34 0.14
CA PHE A 348 -5.62 -14.64 1.46
C PHE A 348 -6.40 -15.76 2.14
N PHE A 349 -7.71 -15.65 2.19
CA PHE A 349 -8.54 -16.62 2.90
C PHE A 349 -8.61 -18.01 2.21
N ALA A 350 -8.18 -18.09 0.97
CA ALA A 350 -7.97 -19.37 0.27
C ALA A 350 -6.60 -20.02 0.59
N ASN A 351 -5.70 -19.31 1.28
CA ASN A 351 -4.35 -19.78 1.60
C ASN A 351 -4.11 -19.76 3.11
N THR A 352 -3.73 -20.89 3.68
CA THR A 352 -3.43 -21.05 5.10
C THR A 352 -2.07 -21.70 5.30
N LEU A 353 -1.41 -21.43 6.43
CA LEU A 353 -0.26 -22.19 6.84
C LEU A 353 -0.67 -23.62 7.26
N PRO A 354 0.20 -24.61 7.07
CA PRO A 354 -0.02 -25.94 7.63
C PRO A 354 -0.19 -25.86 9.16
N ALA A 355 -0.99 -26.77 9.71
CA ALA A 355 -1.07 -26.92 11.16
C ALA A 355 0.33 -27.25 11.73
N SER A 356 0.75 -26.49 12.74
CA SER A 356 1.97 -26.82 13.48
C SER A 356 1.71 -28.12 14.25
N HIS A 357 2.47 -29.17 13.94
CA HIS A 357 2.45 -30.43 14.66
C HIS A 357 3.16 -30.30 16.00
#